data_511a6b4b016b1876c4a73b5cfd482eab
#
_entry.id   511a6b4b016b1876c4a73b5cfd482eab
#
_cell.length_a   1.000
_cell.length_b   1.000
_cell.length_c   1.000
_cell.angle_alpha   90.00
_cell.angle_beta   90.00
_cell.angle_gamma   90.00
#
_symmetry.space_group_name_H-M   'P 1'
#
loop_
_entity.id
_entity.type
_entity.pdbx_description
1 polymer ?
#
loop_
_entity_poly.entity_id
_entity_poly.type
_entity_poly.pdbx_seq_one_letter_code
_entity_poly.pdbx_strand_id
1 'polypeptide(L)'
;MQAYTPHITPEQLKGLNQTIKNDIYQAGLTIYRMVNGNELFYRQIPNTGNPMLDDVAFKRMISNGLFPNRKCYLPHIPKKLKKIIKKCIEPNPNDRYDNTLQIINELASINENLDIRYGRDTSGEFWEAPKNSYVYKVSLSQNADNFNIKVCKTKDGKTTNCVSLCSNNIDNTQVIPKLEAIFATL
;
A
#
# COMPACT_ATOMS: atom_id res chain seq x y z
N MET A 1 20.44 -13.60 -17.52
CA MET A 1 19.44 -12.52 -17.34
C MET A 1 19.58 -12.01 -15.92
N GLN A 2 20.06 -10.79 -15.70
CA GLN A 2 20.05 -10.20 -14.34
C GLN A 2 18.59 -9.95 -13.95
N ALA A 3 18.13 -10.58 -12.87
CA ALA A 3 16.83 -10.30 -12.33
C ALA A 3 16.78 -8.82 -11.91
N TYR A 4 15.68 -8.14 -12.21
CA TYR A 4 15.44 -6.78 -11.75
C TYR A 4 15.47 -6.77 -10.22
N THR A 5 16.52 -6.18 -9.65
CA THR A 5 16.89 -6.30 -8.23
C THR A 5 15.73 -6.08 -7.25
N PRO A 6 14.82 -5.10 -7.45
CA PRO A 6 13.68 -4.91 -6.53
C PRO A 6 12.66 -6.05 -6.48
N HIS A 7 12.69 -7.00 -7.41
CA HIS A 7 11.79 -8.16 -7.45
C HIS A 7 12.51 -9.48 -7.17
N ILE A 8 13.76 -9.44 -6.72
CA ILE A 8 14.51 -10.65 -6.34
C ILE A 8 13.88 -11.29 -5.08
N THR A 9 13.78 -12.60 -5.07
CA THR A 9 13.21 -13.34 -3.94
C THR A 9 14.26 -13.75 -2.92
N PRO A 10 13.89 -14.02 -1.66
CA PRO A 10 14.82 -14.55 -0.65
C PRO A 10 15.53 -15.85 -1.08
N GLU A 11 14.83 -16.71 -1.84
CA GLU A 11 15.37 -17.98 -2.36
C GLU A 11 16.43 -17.72 -3.44
N GLN A 12 16.18 -16.79 -4.35
CA GLN A 12 17.14 -16.40 -5.38
C GLN A 12 18.43 -15.84 -4.79
N LEU A 13 18.34 -15.06 -3.71
CA LEU A 13 19.51 -14.57 -2.97
C LEU A 13 20.35 -15.70 -2.36
N LYS A 14 19.71 -16.81 -1.99
CA LYS A 14 20.36 -18.01 -1.43
C LYS A 14 20.83 -18.99 -2.49
N GLY A 15 20.63 -18.71 -3.79
CA GLY A 15 20.95 -19.61 -4.88
C GLY A 15 20.09 -20.88 -4.92
N LEU A 16 18.91 -20.86 -4.33
CA LEU A 16 17.98 -21.99 -4.31
C LEU A 16 17.21 -22.10 -5.63
N ASN A 17 16.71 -23.30 -5.94
CA ASN A 17 15.90 -23.56 -7.12
C ASN A 17 14.65 -22.71 -7.14
N GLN A 18 14.27 -22.22 -8.32
CA GLN A 18 13.03 -21.49 -8.53
C GLN A 18 11.84 -22.45 -8.52
N THR A 19 10.79 -22.03 -7.85
CA THR A 19 9.52 -22.75 -7.75
C THR A 19 8.37 -21.77 -7.92
N ILE A 20 7.13 -22.27 -8.00
CA ILE A 20 5.92 -21.42 -8.01
C ILE A 20 5.88 -20.43 -6.83
N LYS A 21 6.57 -20.74 -5.72
CA LYS A 21 6.63 -19.84 -4.56
C LYS A 21 7.41 -18.56 -4.85
N ASN A 22 8.35 -18.57 -5.81
CA ASN A 22 9.04 -17.35 -6.27
C ASN A 22 8.07 -16.45 -7.04
N ASP A 23 7.26 -17.02 -7.93
CA ASP A 23 6.27 -16.27 -8.72
C ASP A 23 5.21 -15.65 -7.80
N ILE A 24 4.77 -16.38 -6.77
CA ILE A 24 3.85 -15.89 -5.74
C ILE A 24 4.45 -14.70 -4.99
N TYR A 25 5.72 -14.77 -4.61
CA TYR A 25 6.41 -13.65 -3.96
C TYR A 25 6.50 -12.42 -4.87
N GLN A 26 6.89 -12.62 -6.13
CA GLN A 26 6.97 -11.54 -7.12
C GLN A 26 5.61 -10.93 -7.45
N ALA A 27 4.56 -11.75 -7.53
CA ALA A 27 3.19 -11.27 -7.66
C ALA A 27 2.78 -10.40 -6.46
N GLY A 28 3.11 -10.85 -5.24
CA GLY A 28 2.90 -10.08 -4.02
C GLY A 28 3.61 -8.72 -4.02
N LEU A 29 4.87 -8.67 -4.45
CA LEU A 29 5.62 -7.41 -4.61
C LEU A 29 4.97 -6.50 -5.66
N THR A 30 4.51 -7.08 -6.76
CA THR A 30 3.81 -6.32 -7.81
C THR A 30 2.54 -5.70 -7.27
N ILE A 31 1.68 -6.46 -6.58
CA ILE A 31 0.46 -5.94 -5.98
C ILE A 31 0.79 -4.89 -4.90
N TYR A 32 1.78 -5.14 -4.04
CA TYR A 32 2.23 -4.16 -3.04
C TYR A 32 2.59 -2.82 -3.68
N ARG A 33 3.36 -2.86 -4.78
CA ARG A 33 3.78 -1.67 -5.54
C ARG A 33 2.60 -0.99 -6.24
N MET A 34 1.66 -1.74 -6.79
CA MET A 34 0.46 -1.19 -7.43
C MET A 34 -0.41 -0.39 -6.44
N VAL A 35 -0.63 -0.92 -5.23
CA VAL A 35 -1.52 -0.27 -4.25
C VAL A 35 -0.86 0.88 -3.48
N ASN A 36 0.46 0.88 -3.35
CA ASN A 36 1.20 1.92 -2.63
C ASN A 36 1.87 2.95 -3.54
N GLY A 37 1.99 2.65 -4.84
CA GLY A 37 2.70 3.48 -5.81
C GLY A 37 4.22 3.31 -5.78
N ASN A 38 4.85 3.79 -6.85
CA ASN A 38 6.30 3.68 -7.06
C ASN A 38 7.10 4.45 -6.00
N GLU A 39 6.65 5.65 -5.66
CA GLU A 39 7.36 6.51 -4.71
C GLU A 39 7.54 5.82 -3.36
N LEU A 40 6.45 5.31 -2.76
CA LEU A 40 6.51 4.63 -1.46
C LEU A 40 7.29 3.31 -1.54
N PHE A 41 7.24 2.61 -2.67
CA PHE A 41 7.99 1.38 -2.88
C PHE A 41 9.49 1.63 -2.95
N TYR A 42 9.94 2.52 -3.84
CA TYR A 42 11.37 2.78 -4.06
C TYR A 42 12.05 3.54 -2.93
N ARG A 43 11.32 4.39 -2.21
CA ARG A 43 11.86 5.10 -1.02
C ARG A 43 12.33 4.17 0.10
N GLN A 44 11.89 2.91 0.09
CA GLN A 44 12.30 1.90 1.06
C GLN A 44 13.65 1.24 0.71
N ILE A 45 14.13 1.42 -0.51
CA ILE A 45 15.42 0.87 -0.95
C ILE A 45 16.53 1.76 -0.41
N PRO A 46 17.59 1.19 0.20
CA PRO A 46 18.73 1.97 0.68
C PRO A 46 19.34 2.83 -0.42
N ASN A 47 19.65 4.08 -0.08
CA ASN A 47 20.32 5.02 -0.99
C ASN A 47 21.24 5.93 -0.15
N THR A 48 22.39 5.41 0.22
CA THR A 48 23.41 6.12 1.01
C THR A 48 24.41 6.86 0.14
N GLY A 49 24.29 6.71 -1.17
CA GLY A 49 25.24 7.23 -2.16
C GLY A 49 26.41 6.29 -2.43
N ASN A 50 26.46 5.11 -1.79
CA ASN A 50 27.43 4.05 -2.09
C ASN A 50 26.69 2.81 -2.63
N PRO A 51 26.69 2.58 -3.95
CA PRO A 51 25.91 1.51 -4.57
C PRO A 51 26.24 0.10 -4.05
N MET A 52 27.49 -0.15 -3.67
CA MET A 52 27.90 -1.46 -3.16
C MET A 52 27.33 -1.72 -1.77
N LEU A 53 27.40 -0.73 -0.87
CA LEU A 53 26.81 -0.83 0.48
C LEU A 53 25.28 -0.92 0.40
N ASP A 54 24.68 -0.15 -0.49
CA ASP A 54 23.22 -0.15 -0.70
C ASP A 54 22.73 -1.51 -1.22
N ASP A 55 23.44 -2.14 -2.15
CA ASP A 55 23.12 -3.49 -2.65
C ASP A 55 23.19 -4.54 -1.54
N VAL A 56 24.24 -4.53 -0.73
CA VAL A 56 24.40 -5.45 0.41
C VAL A 56 23.31 -5.25 1.44
N ALA A 57 23.01 -3.98 1.81
CA ALA A 57 21.97 -3.64 2.76
C ALA A 57 20.60 -4.07 2.25
N PHE A 58 20.31 -3.84 0.97
CA PHE A 58 19.06 -4.20 0.34
C PHE A 58 18.83 -5.72 0.31
N LYS A 59 19.82 -6.50 -0.10
CA LYS A 59 19.77 -7.97 -0.06
C LYS A 59 19.52 -8.51 1.35
N ARG A 60 20.15 -7.89 2.35
CA ARG A 60 19.90 -8.23 3.76
C ARG A 60 18.46 -7.92 4.18
N MET A 61 17.90 -6.78 3.74
CA MET A 61 16.49 -6.45 4.02
C MET A 61 15.53 -7.48 3.43
N ILE A 62 15.76 -7.90 2.17
CA ILE A 62 14.95 -8.94 1.52
C ILE A 62 15.04 -10.26 2.29
N SER A 63 16.26 -10.73 2.60
CA SER A 63 16.49 -12.00 3.29
C SER A 63 15.84 -12.05 4.67
N ASN A 64 15.74 -10.91 5.36
CA ASN A 64 15.14 -10.79 6.69
C ASN A 64 13.65 -10.42 6.64
N GLY A 65 13.04 -10.31 5.45
CA GLY A 65 11.63 -9.91 5.28
C GLY A 65 11.34 -8.48 5.72
N LEU A 66 12.32 -7.60 5.66
CA LEU A 66 12.18 -6.17 5.97
C LEU A 66 11.81 -5.33 4.76
N PHE A 67 11.97 -5.87 3.55
CA PHE A 67 11.56 -5.24 2.31
C PHE A 67 10.55 -6.12 1.55
N PRO A 68 9.46 -5.52 1.06
CA PRO A 68 8.97 -4.19 1.43
C PRO A 68 8.46 -4.19 2.88
N ASN A 69 8.34 -3.01 3.48
CA ASN A 69 7.80 -2.90 4.83
C ASN A 69 6.33 -3.33 4.84
N ARG A 70 6.07 -4.55 5.33
CA ARG A 70 4.76 -5.20 5.34
C ARG A 70 3.73 -4.52 6.28
N LYS A 71 4.11 -3.46 6.97
CA LYS A 71 3.23 -2.63 7.81
C LYS A 71 2.91 -1.27 7.15
N CYS A 72 3.64 -0.90 6.09
CA CYS A 72 3.50 0.38 5.41
C CYS A 72 2.52 0.26 4.24
N TYR A 73 1.33 0.80 4.41
CA TYR A 73 0.29 0.88 3.39
C TYR A 73 -0.41 2.23 3.45
N LEU A 74 -0.88 2.70 2.29
CA LEU A 74 -1.80 3.84 2.25
C LEU A 74 -3.10 3.51 3.01
N PRO A 75 -3.73 4.48 3.67
CA PRO A 75 -4.85 4.24 4.60
C PRO A 75 -6.12 3.67 3.92
N HIS A 76 -6.31 3.93 2.63
CA HIS A 76 -7.46 3.43 1.86
C HIS A 76 -7.35 1.96 1.44
N ILE A 77 -6.19 1.31 1.64
CA ILE A 77 -6.01 -0.07 1.23
C ILE A 77 -6.74 -1.02 2.19
N PRO A 78 -7.67 -1.87 1.70
CA PRO A 78 -8.45 -2.78 2.53
C PRO A 78 -7.59 -3.74 3.36
N LYS A 79 -8.04 -4.02 4.59
CA LYS A 79 -7.32 -4.94 5.50
C LYS A 79 -7.13 -6.33 4.88
N LYS A 80 -8.12 -6.80 4.12
CA LYS A 80 -8.08 -8.09 3.43
C LYS A 80 -6.99 -8.11 2.36
N LEU A 81 -6.89 -7.06 1.54
CA LEU A 81 -5.84 -6.93 0.53
C LEU A 81 -4.45 -6.85 1.17
N LYS A 82 -4.30 -6.09 2.28
CA LYS A 82 -3.05 -6.07 3.07
C LYS A 82 -2.63 -7.47 3.54
N LYS A 83 -3.60 -8.32 3.97
CA LYS A 83 -3.33 -9.71 4.39
C LYS A 83 -2.86 -10.59 3.23
N ILE A 84 -3.54 -10.49 2.08
CA ILE A 84 -3.17 -11.26 0.87
C ILE A 84 -1.74 -10.93 0.46
N ILE A 85 -1.42 -9.64 0.34
CA ILE A 85 -0.08 -9.18 -0.01
C ILE A 85 0.95 -9.71 0.99
N LYS A 86 0.71 -9.55 2.29
CA LYS A 86 1.63 -10.01 3.34
C LYS A 86 1.93 -11.50 3.21
N LYS A 87 0.90 -12.32 2.97
CA LYS A 87 1.06 -13.77 2.82
C LYS A 87 1.85 -14.12 1.55
N CYS A 88 1.65 -13.40 0.45
CA CYS A 88 2.46 -13.61 -0.75
C CYS A 88 3.96 -13.35 -0.52
N ILE A 89 4.29 -12.27 0.22
CA ILE A 89 5.68 -11.82 0.44
C ILE A 89 6.28 -12.31 1.76
N GLU A 90 5.78 -13.42 2.33
CA GLU A 90 6.45 -14.06 3.47
C GLU A 90 7.87 -14.52 3.08
N PRO A 91 8.89 -14.28 3.94
CA PRO A 91 10.27 -14.67 3.64
C PRO A 91 10.42 -16.17 3.49
N ASN A 92 9.74 -16.95 4.33
CA ASN A 92 9.71 -18.40 4.23
C ASN A 92 8.69 -18.83 3.16
N PRO A 93 9.10 -19.55 2.10
CA PRO A 93 8.19 -20.00 1.03
C PRO A 93 7.01 -20.85 1.53
N ASN A 94 7.20 -21.61 2.60
CA ASN A 94 6.16 -22.49 3.15
C ASN A 94 4.99 -21.74 3.79
N ASP A 95 5.21 -20.47 4.16
CA ASP A 95 4.18 -19.61 4.76
C ASP A 95 3.38 -18.85 3.69
N ARG A 96 3.78 -18.95 2.41
CA ARG A 96 3.07 -18.34 1.28
C ARG A 96 1.89 -19.20 0.82
N TYR A 97 1.14 -18.71 -0.14
CA TYR A 97 0.16 -19.50 -0.87
C TYR A 97 0.82 -20.65 -1.63
N ASP A 98 0.08 -21.75 -1.84
CA ASP A 98 0.59 -22.91 -2.57
C ASP A 98 0.49 -22.74 -4.08
N ASN A 99 -0.50 -21.97 -4.53
CA ASN A 99 -0.74 -21.70 -5.94
C ASN A 99 -1.45 -20.36 -6.15
N THR A 100 -1.49 -19.90 -7.40
CA THR A 100 -2.11 -18.63 -7.80
C THR A 100 -3.63 -18.63 -7.65
N LEU A 101 -4.28 -19.80 -7.76
CA LEU A 101 -5.74 -19.91 -7.61
C LEU A 101 -6.21 -19.51 -6.21
N GLN A 102 -5.43 -19.87 -5.18
CA GLN A 102 -5.73 -19.41 -3.81
C GLN A 102 -5.69 -17.87 -3.71
N ILE A 103 -4.73 -17.22 -4.36
CA ILE A 103 -4.63 -15.75 -4.38
C ILE A 103 -5.83 -15.15 -5.10
N ILE A 104 -6.19 -15.69 -6.29
CA ILE A 104 -7.32 -15.21 -7.08
C ILE A 104 -8.62 -15.32 -6.29
N ASN A 105 -8.86 -16.45 -5.63
CA ASN A 105 -10.07 -16.68 -4.83
C ASN A 105 -10.17 -15.70 -3.65
N GLU A 106 -9.04 -15.43 -2.97
CA GLU A 106 -9.03 -14.45 -1.89
C GLU A 106 -9.21 -13.01 -2.40
N LEU A 107 -8.60 -12.65 -3.53
CA LEU A 107 -8.80 -11.34 -4.17
C LEU A 107 -10.27 -11.16 -4.61
N ALA A 108 -10.87 -12.17 -5.22
CA ALA A 108 -12.28 -12.13 -5.65
C ALA A 108 -13.27 -11.99 -4.48
N SER A 109 -12.83 -12.29 -3.27
CA SER A 109 -13.66 -12.16 -2.06
C SER A 109 -13.51 -10.81 -1.34
N ILE A 110 -12.81 -9.83 -1.94
CA ILE A 110 -12.74 -8.44 -1.47
C ILE A 110 -13.98 -7.71 -1.96
N ASN A 111 -14.78 -7.19 -1.02
CA ASN A 111 -16.02 -6.47 -1.30
C ASN A 111 -15.89 -4.96 -1.02
N GLU A 112 -14.75 -4.53 -0.50
CA GLU A 112 -14.46 -3.13 -0.25
C GLU A 112 -14.22 -2.37 -1.56
N ASN A 113 -14.48 -1.07 -1.54
CA ASN A 113 -14.24 -0.21 -2.68
C ASN A 113 -12.72 -0.13 -2.98
N LEU A 114 -12.32 -0.60 -4.16
CA LEU A 114 -10.94 -0.54 -4.64
C LEU A 114 -10.72 0.58 -5.66
N ASP A 115 -11.79 1.21 -6.13
CA ASP A 115 -11.74 2.29 -7.12
C ASP A 115 -11.50 3.65 -6.43
N ILE A 116 -10.38 3.74 -5.72
CA ILE A 116 -9.97 4.96 -5.00
C ILE A 116 -8.72 5.52 -5.64
N ARG A 117 -8.82 6.72 -6.19
CA ARG A 117 -7.70 7.47 -6.73
C ARG A 117 -7.02 8.25 -5.61
N TYR A 118 -5.73 8.02 -5.42
CA TYR A 118 -4.88 8.78 -4.52
C TYR A 118 -4.04 9.81 -5.29
N GLY A 119 -3.86 10.98 -4.74
CA GLY A 119 -2.99 12.02 -5.29
C GLY A 119 -2.45 12.96 -4.23
N ARG A 120 -1.50 13.78 -4.67
CA ARG A 120 -0.89 14.86 -3.88
C ARG A 120 -0.92 16.15 -4.70
N ASP A 121 -1.22 17.25 -4.03
CA ASP A 121 -1.12 18.60 -4.60
C ASP A 121 -0.49 19.57 -3.58
N THR A 122 -0.46 20.84 -3.90
CA THR A 122 0.10 21.89 -3.04
C THR A 122 -0.64 22.05 -1.70
N SER A 123 -1.86 21.55 -1.60
CA SER A 123 -2.70 21.63 -0.39
C SER A 123 -2.52 20.39 0.52
N GLY A 124 -1.89 19.31 0.02
CA GLY A 124 -1.66 18.09 0.76
C GLY A 124 -2.02 16.82 -0.03
N GLU A 125 -2.47 15.81 0.68
CA GLU A 125 -2.87 14.54 0.10
C GLU A 125 -4.39 14.50 -0.12
N PHE A 126 -4.82 13.80 -1.18
CA PHE A 126 -6.25 13.61 -1.41
C PHE A 126 -6.56 12.23 -1.96
N TRP A 127 -7.79 11.79 -1.72
CA TRP A 127 -8.39 10.57 -2.25
C TRP A 127 -9.74 10.89 -2.88
N GLU A 128 -10.01 10.32 -4.03
CA GLU A 128 -11.31 10.37 -4.70
C GLU A 128 -11.89 8.96 -4.75
N ALA A 129 -13.04 8.77 -4.12
CA ALA A 129 -13.70 7.48 -3.98
C ALA A 129 -15.12 7.54 -4.56
N PRO A 130 -15.38 6.92 -5.73
CA PRO A 130 -16.73 6.81 -6.26
C PRO A 130 -17.57 5.83 -5.42
N LYS A 131 -18.79 6.25 -5.02
CA LYS A 131 -19.75 5.40 -4.32
C LYS A 131 -21.18 5.91 -4.54
N ASN A 132 -22.09 5.03 -4.98
CA ASN A 132 -23.54 5.32 -5.09
C ASN A 132 -23.87 6.63 -5.81
N SER A 133 -23.36 6.82 -7.03
CA SER A 133 -23.52 8.05 -7.85
C SER A 133 -22.89 9.32 -7.27
N TYR A 134 -22.14 9.22 -6.20
CA TYR A 134 -21.33 10.31 -5.65
C TYR A 134 -19.84 10.04 -5.86
N VAL A 135 -19.07 11.10 -5.97
CA VAL A 135 -17.61 11.05 -5.81
C VAL A 135 -17.28 11.71 -4.47
N TYR A 136 -16.73 10.93 -3.56
CA TYR A 136 -16.24 11.43 -2.28
C TYR A 136 -14.79 11.89 -2.46
N LYS A 137 -14.49 13.10 -2.01
CA LYS A 137 -13.10 13.60 -1.93
C LYS A 137 -12.72 13.74 -0.47
N VAL A 138 -11.74 12.96 -0.05
CA VAL A 138 -11.09 13.06 1.27
C VAL A 138 -9.80 13.83 1.07
N SER A 139 -9.58 14.91 1.81
CA SER A 139 -8.37 15.73 1.74
C SER A 139 -7.70 15.79 3.10
N LEU A 140 -6.40 15.56 3.13
CA LEU A 140 -5.54 15.67 4.31
C LEU A 140 -4.59 16.86 4.09
N SER A 141 -4.69 17.86 4.94
CA SER A 141 -3.79 19.01 4.95
C SER A 141 -3.08 19.14 6.29
N GLN A 142 -1.82 19.59 6.25
CA GLN A 142 -1.04 19.87 7.45
C GLN A 142 -1.12 21.37 7.78
N ASN A 143 -1.27 21.69 9.05
CA ASN A 143 -1.22 23.06 9.57
C ASN A 143 -0.31 23.06 10.81
N ALA A 144 0.91 23.60 10.66
CA ALA A 144 2.00 23.48 11.63
C ALA A 144 2.24 22.02 12.03
N ASP A 145 2.03 21.67 13.30
CA ASP A 145 2.25 20.32 13.83
C ASP A 145 1.00 19.41 13.76
N ASN A 146 -0.14 19.98 13.36
CA ASN A 146 -1.42 19.29 13.34
C ASN A 146 -1.95 19.07 11.92
N PHE A 147 -2.97 18.23 11.81
CA PHE A 147 -3.57 17.85 10.54
C PHE A 147 -5.09 18.13 10.53
N ASN A 148 -5.60 18.40 9.34
CA ASN A 148 -7.03 18.52 9.10
C ASN A 148 -7.47 17.52 8.04
N ILE A 149 -8.56 16.82 8.30
CA ILE A 149 -9.23 15.93 7.35
C ILE A 149 -10.54 16.57 6.94
N LYS A 150 -10.70 16.82 5.66
CA LYS A 150 -11.94 17.33 5.06
C LYS A 150 -12.51 16.29 4.13
N VAL A 151 -13.81 16.02 4.26
CA VAL A 151 -14.54 15.09 3.40
C VAL A 151 -15.70 15.80 2.74
N CYS A 152 -15.74 15.75 1.41
CA CYS A 152 -16.82 16.28 0.59
C CYS A 152 -17.37 15.17 -0.29
N LYS A 153 -18.65 15.28 -0.70
CA LYS A 153 -19.25 14.45 -1.73
C LYS A 153 -19.81 15.32 -2.85
N THR A 154 -19.62 14.91 -4.08
CA THR A 154 -20.08 15.62 -5.27
C THR A 154 -21.01 14.71 -6.07
N LYS A 155 -22.16 15.24 -6.51
CA LYS A 155 -23.10 14.62 -7.44
C LYS A 155 -23.67 15.71 -8.34
N ASP A 156 -23.74 15.48 -9.64
CA ASP A 156 -24.30 16.38 -10.65
C ASP A 156 -23.76 17.83 -10.51
N GLY A 157 -22.47 17.95 -10.28
CA GLY A 157 -21.77 19.24 -10.12
C GLY A 157 -21.99 19.95 -8.77
N LYS A 158 -22.85 19.42 -7.88
CA LYS A 158 -23.09 19.97 -6.54
C LYS A 158 -22.22 19.28 -5.50
N THR A 159 -21.41 20.06 -4.78
CA THR A 159 -20.53 19.58 -3.71
C THR A 159 -21.11 19.90 -2.34
N THR A 160 -21.11 18.90 -1.45
CA THR A 160 -21.59 19.04 -0.06
C THR A 160 -20.53 18.51 0.91
N ASN A 161 -20.29 19.23 1.99
CA ASN A 161 -19.39 18.77 3.06
C ASN A 161 -20.02 17.65 3.87
N CYS A 162 -19.25 16.60 4.16
CA CYS A 162 -19.60 15.51 5.06
C CYS A 162 -19.06 15.82 6.47
N VAL A 163 -19.70 16.73 7.19
CA VAL A 163 -19.19 17.28 8.46
C VAL A 163 -18.86 16.20 9.49
N SER A 164 -19.68 15.14 9.59
CA SER A 164 -19.45 14.03 10.51
C SER A 164 -18.18 13.22 10.24
N LEU A 165 -17.63 13.29 9.02
CA LEU A 165 -16.38 12.63 8.60
C LEU A 165 -15.17 13.56 8.64
N CYS A 166 -15.38 14.86 8.85
CA CYS A 166 -14.28 15.83 8.94
C CYS A 166 -13.64 15.80 10.33
N SER A 167 -12.37 16.15 10.40
CA SER A 167 -11.62 16.30 11.65
C SER A 167 -10.64 17.45 11.52
N ASN A 168 -10.59 18.31 12.53
CA ASN A 168 -9.68 19.45 12.54
C ASN A 168 -8.71 19.34 13.69
N ASN A 169 -7.51 19.85 13.50
CA ASN A 169 -6.47 19.99 14.54
C ASN A 169 -6.14 18.68 15.26
N ILE A 170 -5.98 17.59 14.47
CA ILE A 170 -5.62 16.27 14.99
C ILE A 170 -4.11 16.06 14.96
N ASP A 171 -3.57 15.34 15.93
CA ASP A 171 -2.16 14.98 15.93
C ASP A 171 -1.84 13.86 14.92
N ASN A 172 -0.55 13.70 14.60
CA ASN A 172 -0.09 12.74 13.61
C ASN A 172 -0.50 11.29 13.93
N THR A 173 -0.62 10.92 15.21
CA THR A 173 -0.96 9.53 15.60
C THR A 173 -2.42 9.20 15.30
N GLN A 174 -3.28 10.20 15.21
CA GLN A 174 -4.71 10.06 14.92
C GLN A 174 -5.04 10.04 13.43
N VAL A 175 -4.13 10.53 12.56
CA VAL A 175 -4.39 10.69 11.12
C VAL A 175 -4.76 9.36 10.47
N ILE A 176 -3.89 8.35 10.57
CA ILE A 176 -4.09 7.05 9.91
C ILE A 176 -5.34 6.33 10.43
N PRO A 177 -5.58 6.20 11.76
CA PRO A 177 -6.80 5.59 12.27
C PRO A 177 -8.09 6.25 11.77
N LYS A 178 -8.11 7.60 11.72
CA LYS A 178 -9.28 8.34 11.22
C LYS A 178 -9.51 8.14 9.73
N LEU A 179 -8.45 8.19 8.92
CA LEU A 179 -8.55 7.92 7.47
C LEU A 179 -9.02 6.47 7.21
N GLU A 180 -8.47 5.47 7.90
CA GLU A 180 -8.94 4.08 7.78
C GLU A 180 -10.42 3.93 8.16
N ALA A 181 -10.89 4.62 9.22
CA ALA A 181 -12.29 4.62 9.60
C ALA A 181 -13.19 5.26 8.52
N ILE A 182 -12.76 6.37 7.91
CA ILE A 182 -13.47 7.01 6.80
C ILE A 182 -13.57 6.05 5.60
N PHE A 183 -12.46 5.45 5.16
CA PHE A 183 -12.46 4.54 4.01
C PHE A 183 -13.25 3.24 4.27
N ALA A 184 -13.35 2.80 5.50
CA ALA A 184 -14.23 1.67 5.86
C ALA A 184 -15.72 1.99 5.68
N THR A 185 -16.11 3.28 5.59
CA THR A 185 -17.49 3.72 5.33
C THR A 185 -17.72 4.06 3.86
N LEU A 186 -16.67 4.27 3.07
CA LEU A 186 -16.70 4.59 1.63
C LEU A 186 -16.53 3.34 0.78
#